data_1a4d1f492d8a380f00d3bd502d5fd8bb
#
_entry.id   1a4d1f492d8a380f00d3bd502d5fd8bb
#
_cell.length_a   1.000
_cell.length_b   1.000
_cell.length_c   1.000
_cell.angle_alpha   90.00
_cell.angle_beta   90.00
_cell.angle_gamma   90.00
#
_symmetry.space_group_name_H-M   'P 1'
#
loop_
_entity.id
_entity.type
_entity.pdbx_description
1 polymer ?
#
loop_
_entity_poly.entity_id
_entity_poly.type
_entity_poly.pdbx_seq_one_letter_code
_entity_poly.pdbx_strand_id
1 'polypeptide(L)'
;MIDTGHGPMKIIAFEEHYKLPAIHDAQRKMNDRVLLAYDQMAKSGHLVGDPKTGFPAGIYDLGEGRIALMDESGIDVQILSHTVPGPENLEPAQAKELSRQSNDTISATIAKYPDRFLGFASLPILDPAAAVRELERTVRDSGFVGALINGHINGRYLDDKFFWPVFECAESLGVPIFLHPQIPPKPVADIYYGGFAPDVSAFLSIAGLGWHIDTGIHSIRLIFGGVFDQFPALQIIVGHHFEALSWMAWRADYGFPLHKNGGLKRTIKEYLRENFYGGILCGEFADQKTGAMDKSWSLSYQAYLGMANTIGIDRVLFTTDHPYGSMKAARPFFDQMPVSASDREKIAHLNAERLFGLNKNSGKTAPRNVELQTASKQARSA
;
A
#
# COMPACT_ATOMS: atom_id res chain seq x y z
N MET A 1 25.66 -18.67 6.70
CA MET A 1 24.91 -17.92 7.74
C MET A 1 25.93 -17.06 8.46
N ILE A 2 25.82 -15.75 8.32
CA ILE A 2 26.61 -14.82 9.14
C ILE A 2 25.87 -14.76 10.47
N ASP A 3 26.46 -15.35 11.50
CA ASP A 3 25.97 -15.25 12.87
C ASP A 3 26.13 -13.79 13.32
N THR A 4 25.03 -13.05 13.35
CA THR A 4 25.01 -11.63 13.77
C THR A 4 24.94 -11.46 15.29
N GLY A 5 24.98 -12.55 16.08
CA GLY A 5 24.92 -12.52 17.55
C GLY A 5 23.58 -12.02 18.13
N HIS A 6 22.61 -11.69 17.28
CA HIS A 6 21.23 -11.41 17.66
C HIS A 6 20.34 -12.55 17.16
N GLY A 7 19.33 -12.93 17.94
CA GLY A 7 18.31 -13.90 17.51
C GLY A 7 17.66 -13.53 16.17
N PRO A 8 16.89 -14.40 15.53
CA PRO A 8 16.30 -14.12 14.23
C PRO A 8 15.51 -12.80 14.29
N MET A 9 15.91 -11.85 13.44
CA MET A 9 15.28 -10.52 13.39
C MET A 9 13.84 -10.68 12.92
N LYS A 10 12.90 -10.11 13.68
CA LYS A 10 11.47 -10.05 13.32
C LYS A 10 11.27 -9.29 12.02
N ILE A 11 10.35 -9.78 11.18
CA ILE A 11 9.94 -9.12 9.93
C ILE A 11 8.43 -8.90 9.94
N ILE A 12 8.01 -7.65 9.70
CA ILE A 12 6.62 -7.26 9.44
C ILE A 12 6.52 -6.73 8.02
N ALA A 13 5.80 -7.45 7.16
CA ALA A 13 5.57 -7.07 5.76
C ALA A 13 4.18 -6.46 5.60
N PHE A 14 4.09 -5.26 4.95
CA PHE A 14 2.82 -4.51 4.95
C PHE A 14 2.03 -4.61 3.64
N GLU A 15 2.64 -4.92 2.51
CA GLU A 15 2.00 -4.99 1.19
C GLU A 15 1.92 -6.44 0.76
N GLU A 16 0.90 -7.12 1.31
CA GLU A 16 0.74 -8.56 1.16
C GLU A 16 -0.68 -8.86 0.69
N HIS A 17 -0.78 -9.22 -0.57
CA HIS A 17 -2.06 -9.22 -1.26
C HIS A 17 -2.84 -10.52 -1.15
N TYR A 18 -4.16 -10.37 -1.21
CA TYR A 18 -5.11 -11.45 -1.44
C TYR A 18 -6.21 -10.97 -2.41
N LYS A 19 -7.02 -11.89 -2.89
CA LYS A 19 -8.17 -11.57 -3.74
C LYS A 19 -9.41 -12.32 -3.30
N LEU A 20 -10.53 -11.60 -3.23
CA LEU A 20 -11.84 -12.21 -3.00
C LEU A 20 -12.46 -12.61 -4.37
N PRO A 21 -12.84 -13.89 -4.58
CA PRO A 21 -13.42 -14.32 -5.86
C PRO A 21 -14.64 -13.49 -6.29
N ALA A 22 -15.51 -13.13 -5.35
CA ALA A 22 -16.71 -12.34 -5.64
C ALA A 22 -16.38 -10.93 -6.20
N ILE A 23 -15.31 -10.27 -5.72
CA ILE A 23 -14.84 -9.00 -6.27
C ILE A 23 -14.26 -9.23 -7.67
N HIS A 24 -13.47 -10.30 -7.87
CA HIS A 24 -12.96 -10.65 -9.19
C HIS A 24 -14.09 -10.81 -10.21
N ASP A 25 -15.13 -11.58 -9.88
CA ASP A 25 -16.26 -11.83 -10.75
C ASP A 25 -17.03 -10.54 -11.07
N ALA A 26 -17.20 -9.66 -10.10
CA ALA A 26 -17.83 -8.35 -10.30
C ALA A 26 -17.01 -7.48 -11.27
N GLN A 27 -15.70 -7.41 -11.08
CA GLN A 27 -14.79 -6.63 -11.94
C GLN A 27 -14.74 -7.21 -13.37
N ARG A 28 -14.75 -8.53 -13.52
CA ARG A 28 -14.85 -9.19 -14.84
C ARG A 28 -16.11 -8.79 -15.60
N LYS A 29 -17.26 -8.71 -14.93
CA LYS A 29 -18.53 -8.27 -15.53
C LYS A 29 -18.48 -6.81 -16.00
N MET A 30 -17.69 -5.97 -15.35
CA MET A 30 -17.49 -4.56 -15.73
C MET A 30 -16.42 -4.39 -16.81
N ASN A 31 -15.74 -5.43 -17.27
CA ASN A 31 -14.57 -5.34 -18.15
C ASN A 31 -13.50 -4.42 -17.57
N ASP A 32 -13.15 -4.61 -16.29
CA ASP A 32 -12.16 -3.78 -15.61
C ASP A 32 -10.84 -3.74 -16.40
N ARG A 33 -10.27 -2.54 -16.52
CA ARG A 33 -9.11 -2.28 -17.38
C ARG A 33 -7.83 -2.97 -16.89
N VAL A 34 -7.67 -3.14 -15.57
CA VAL A 34 -6.52 -3.88 -15.02
C VAL A 34 -6.63 -5.36 -15.39
N LEU A 35 -7.83 -5.93 -15.28
CA LEU A 35 -8.05 -7.33 -15.67
C LEU A 35 -7.84 -7.54 -17.18
N LEU A 36 -8.29 -6.58 -18.00
CA LEU A 36 -8.03 -6.63 -19.45
C LEU A 36 -6.54 -6.51 -19.78
N ALA A 37 -5.78 -5.71 -19.05
CA ALA A 37 -4.34 -5.61 -19.20
C ALA A 37 -3.64 -6.93 -18.81
N TYR A 38 -4.03 -7.53 -17.68
CA TYR A 38 -3.53 -8.84 -17.28
C TYR A 38 -3.82 -9.92 -18.32
N ASP A 39 -5.02 -9.91 -18.92
CA ASP A 39 -5.37 -10.85 -20.00
C ASP A 39 -4.46 -10.69 -21.22
N GLN A 40 -4.10 -9.47 -21.59
CA GLN A 40 -3.17 -9.23 -22.70
C GLN A 40 -1.77 -9.75 -22.39
N MET A 41 -1.27 -9.50 -21.19
CA MET A 41 0.05 -9.97 -20.75
C MET A 41 0.08 -11.51 -20.65
N ALA A 42 -0.98 -12.14 -20.15
CA ALA A 42 -1.09 -13.60 -20.06
C ALA A 42 -1.05 -14.27 -21.43
N LYS A 43 -1.71 -13.70 -22.46
CA LYS A 43 -1.69 -14.21 -23.84
C LYS A 43 -0.29 -14.24 -24.44
N SER A 44 0.57 -13.30 -24.06
CA SER A 44 1.95 -13.19 -24.56
C SER A 44 2.96 -13.96 -23.70
N GLY A 45 2.50 -14.64 -22.64
CA GLY A 45 3.36 -15.37 -21.72
C GLY A 45 4.21 -14.50 -20.78
N HIS A 46 3.91 -13.20 -20.70
CA HIS A 46 4.64 -12.25 -19.86
C HIS A 46 4.13 -12.18 -18.42
N LEU A 47 2.95 -12.73 -18.13
CA LEU A 47 2.41 -12.78 -16.77
C LEU A 47 2.55 -14.20 -16.21
N VAL A 48 3.21 -14.32 -15.07
CA VAL A 48 3.28 -15.58 -14.31
C VAL A 48 2.04 -15.70 -13.45
N GLY A 49 0.91 -16.06 -14.07
CA GLY A 49 -0.36 -16.24 -13.37
C GLY A 49 -1.08 -17.50 -13.85
N ASP A 50 -2.07 -17.94 -13.08
CA ASP A 50 -3.00 -18.97 -13.53
C ASP A 50 -3.73 -18.47 -14.79
N PRO A 51 -3.65 -19.19 -15.91
CA PRO A 51 -4.32 -18.79 -17.17
C PRO A 51 -5.82 -18.55 -17.05
N LYS A 52 -6.49 -19.13 -16.03
CA LYS A 52 -7.92 -18.98 -15.80
C LYS A 52 -8.27 -17.69 -15.05
N THR A 53 -7.42 -17.26 -14.16
CA THR A 53 -7.68 -16.11 -13.29
C THR A 53 -6.89 -14.86 -13.65
N GLY A 54 -5.74 -15.02 -14.35
CA GLY A 54 -4.80 -13.95 -14.63
C GLY A 54 -3.97 -13.50 -13.42
N PHE A 55 -4.08 -14.21 -12.28
CA PHE A 55 -3.37 -13.86 -11.04
C PHE A 55 -2.34 -14.92 -10.64
N PRO A 56 -1.26 -14.51 -9.91
CA PRO A 56 -0.28 -15.45 -9.39
C PRO A 56 -0.88 -16.50 -8.47
N ALA A 57 -0.28 -17.70 -8.45
CA ALA A 57 -0.64 -18.73 -7.49
C ALA A 57 -0.51 -18.20 -6.05
N GLY A 58 -1.40 -18.63 -5.17
CA GLY A 58 -1.40 -18.22 -3.77
C GLY A 58 -2.17 -16.94 -3.45
N ILE A 59 -2.66 -16.16 -4.46
CA ILE A 59 -3.47 -14.95 -4.22
C ILE A 59 -4.74 -15.21 -3.40
N TYR A 60 -5.29 -16.42 -3.46
CA TYR A 60 -6.49 -16.84 -2.74
C TYR A 60 -6.17 -17.59 -1.44
N ASP A 61 -4.89 -17.87 -1.16
CA ASP A 61 -4.50 -18.58 0.06
C ASP A 61 -4.34 -17.60 1.23
N LEU A 62 -5.20 -17.74 2.22
CA LEU A 62 -5.19 -17.02 3.50
C LEU A 62 -4.97 -17.97 4.68
N GLY A 63 -4.48 -19.17 4.42
CA GLY A 63 -4.39 -20.25 5.38
C GLY A 63 -2.98 -20.80 5.61
N GLU A 64 -2.96 -22.11 5.87
CA GLU A 64 -1.74 -22.81 6.26
C GLU A 64 -0.65 -22.81 5.20
N GLY A 65 -1.01 -22.80 3.91
CA GLY A 65 -0.04 -22.72 2.81
C GLY A 65 0.71 -21.40 2.82
N ARG A 66 0.01 -20.27 3.02
CA ARG A 66 0.63 -18.95 3.16
C ARG A 66 1.52 -18.89 4.41
N ILE A 67 1.06 -19.42 5.55
CA ILE A 67 1.85 -19.46 6.79
C ILE A 67 3.12 -20.29 6.61
N ALA A 68 3.03 -21.47 5.99
CA ALA A 68 4.19 -22.30 5.72
C ALA A 68 5.22 -21.57 4.82
N LEU A 69 4.75 -20.82 3.82
CA LEU A 69 5.62 -19.99 2.99
C LEU A 69 6.24 -18.83 3.76
N MET A 70 5.50 -18.18 4.67
CA MET A 70 6.03 -17.14 5.56
C MET A 70 7.14 -17.74 6.46
N ASP A 71 6.91 -18.92 7.05
CA ASP A 71 7.88 -19.58 7.93
C ASP A 71 9.15 -19.93 7.17
N GLU A 72 9.02 -20.51 5.96
CA GLU A 72 10.16 -20.81 5.08
C GLU A 72 10.94 -19.55 4.68
N SER A 73 10.26 -18.41 4.58
CA SER A 73 10.84 -17.14 4.14
C SER A 73 11.31 -16.26 5.28
N GLY A 74 11.09 -16.64 6.54
CA GLY A 74 11.46 -15.86 7.71
C GLY A 74 10.66 -14.56 7.87
N ILE A 75 9.35 -14.58 7.52
CA ILE A 75 8.41 -13.48 7.70
C ILE A 75 7.48 -13.80 8.86
N ASP A 76 7.48 -12.95 9.88
CA ASP A 76 6.71 -13.18 11.10
C ASP A 76 5.27 -12.73 10.97
N VAL A 77 5.05 -11.52 10.42
CA VAL A 77 3.71 -10.90 10.32
C VAL A 77 3.50 -10.34 8.93
N GLN A 78 2.33 -10.59 8.36
CA GLN A 78 1.84 -9.94 7.14
C GLN A 78 0.63 -9.06 7.42
N ILE A 79 0.59 -7.87 6.81
CA ILE A 79 -0.60 -7.02 6.76
C ILE A 79 -1.29 -7.26 5.43
N LEU A 80 -2.43 -7.96 5.50
CA LEU A 80 -3.17 -8.41 4.34
C LEU A 80 -3.98 -7.27 3.73
N SER A 81 -3.98 -7.16 2.40
CA SER A 81 -4.77 -6.20 1.66
C SER A 81 -5.36 -6.80 0.38
N HIS A 82 -6.57 -6.36 -0.01
CA HIS A 82 -7.17 -6.81 -1.27
C HIS A 82 -6.42 -6.16 -2.44
N THR A 83 -5.92 -6.98 -3.38
CA THR A 83 -5.19 -6.49 -4.56
C THR A 83 -6.08 -5.71 -5.52
N VAL A 84 -5.44 -4.92 -6.39
CA VAL A 84 -6.09 -4.26 -7.54
C VAL A 84 -6.57 -5.27 -8.59
N PRO A 85 -7.75 -5.06 -9.24
CA PRO A 85 -8.76 -4.08 -8.88
C PRO A 85 -9.56 -4.51 -7.66
N GLY A 86 -9.80 -3.55 -6.76
CA GLY A 86 -10.60 -3.73 -5.56
C GLY A 86 -12.07 -3.35 -5.77
N PRO A 87 -12.85 -3.21 -4.70
CA PRO A 87 -14.29 -2.87 -4.79
C PRO A 87 -14.54 -1.39 -5.09
N GLU A 88 -13.54 -0.53 -5.12
CA GLU A 88 -13.67 0.94 -5.10
C GLU A 88 -14.42 1.51 -6.31
N ASN A 89 -14.29 0.87 -7.48
CA ASN A 89 -14.91 1.32 -8.72
C ASN A 89 -16.22 0.59 -9.06
N LEU A 90 -16.71 -0.29 -8.16
CA LEU A 90 -18.00 -0.96 -8.34
C LEU A 90 -19.17 -0.01 -8.06
N GLU A 91 -20.37 -0.37 -8.51
CA GLU A 91 -21.60 0.33 -8.13
C GLU A 91 -21.72 0.44 -6.59
N PRO A 92 -22.16 1.57 -6.03
CA PRO A 92 -22.06 1.84 -4.59
C PRO A 92 -22.68 0.76 -3.69
N ALA A 93 -23.81 0.17 -4.08
CA ALA A 93 -24.45 -0.91 -3.31
C ALA A 93 -23.59 -2.17 -3.29
N GLN A 94 -23.05 -2.55 -4.45
CA GLN A 94 -22.19 -3.72 -4.59
C GLN A 94 -20.82 -3.49 -3.94
N ALA A 95 -20.25 -2.29 -4.08
CA ALA A 95 -19.02 -1.91 -3.40
C ALA A 95 -19.13 -2.06 -1.88
N LYS A 96 -20.26 -1.61 -1.29
CA LYS A 96 -20.52 -1.74 0.14
C LYS A 96 -20.60 -3.19 0.61
N GLU A 97 -21.34 -4.02 -0.12
CA GLU A 97 -21.49 -5.43 0.19
C GLU A 97 -20.14 -6.16 0.10
N LEU A 98 -19.42 -5.98 -1.02
CA LEU A 98 -18.18 -6.70 -1.29
C LEU A 98 -17.00 -6.18 -0.46
N SER A 99 -16.95 -4.90 -0.13
CA SER A 99 -15.99 -4.38 0.86
C SER A 99 -16.17 -5.05 2.21
N ARG A 100 -17.41 -5.13 2.67
CA ARG A 100 -17.73 -5.79 3.95
C ARG A 100 -17.36 -7.27 3.93
N GLN A 101 -17.73 -8.00 2.88
CA GLN A 101 -17.39 -9.42 2.74
C GLN A 101 -15.87 -9.65 2.71
N SER A 102 -15.14 -8.77 2.03
CA SER A 102 -13.67 -8.78 1.98
C SER A 102 -13.07 -8.59 3.39
N ASN A 103 -13.53 -7.59 4.11
CA ASN A 103 -13.06 -7.29 5.47
C ASN A 103 -13.44 -8.38 6.48
N ASP A 104 -14.64 -8.95 6.38
CA ASP A 104 -15.09 -10.04 7.26
C ASP A 104 -14.25 -11.31 7.02
N THR A 105 -13.81 -11.58 5.76
CA THR A 105 -12.89 -12.66 5.42
C THR A 105 -11.53 -12.46 6.11
N ILE A 106 -10.97 -11.25 6.07
CA ILE A 106 -9.71 -10.96 6.74
C ILE A 106 -9.86 -10.97 8.26
N SER A 107 -10.97 -10.45 8.79
CA SER A 107 -11.26 -10.53 10.24
C SER A 107 -11.24 -11.97 10.75
N ALA A 108 -11.88 -12.89 10.01
CA ALA A 108 -11.86 -14.30 10.32
C ALA A 108 -10.46 -14.93 10.24
N THR A 109 -9.67 -14.50 9.26
CA THR A 109 -8.27 -14.93 9.09
C THR A 109 -7.40 -14.46 10.26
N ILE A 110 -7.51 -13.19 10.65
CA ILE A 110 -6.79 -12.62 11.81
C ILE A 110 -7.21 -13.34 13.09
N ALA A 111 -8.50 -13.59 13.29
CA ALA A 111 -8.99 -14.30 14.47
C ALA A 111 -8.44 -15.74 14.57
N LYS A 112 -8.21 -16.40 13.42
CA LYS A 112 -7.62 -17.74 13.36
C LYS A 112 -6.11 -17.73 13.60
N TYR A 113 -5.42 -16.70 13.14
CA TYR A 113 -3.96 -16.58 13.17
C TYR A 113 -3.52 -15.20 13.68
N PRO A 114 -3.83 -14.85 14.95
CA PRO A 114 -3.70 -13.48 15.46
C PRO A 114 -2.26 -12.96 15.56
N ASP A 115 -1.29 -13.87 15.63
CA ASP A 115 0.14 -13.53 15.71
C ASP A 115 0.81 -13.44 14.32
N ARG A 116 0.07 -13.75 13.24
CA ARG A 116 0.62 -13.86 11.89
C ARG A 116 0.03 -12.83 10.92
N PHE A 117 -1.20 -12.42 11.13
CA PHE A 117 -1.89 -11.53 10.19
C PHE A 117 -2.47 -10.30 10.87
N LEU A 118 -2.37 -9.18 10.18
CA LEU A 118 -3.11 -7.94 10.37
C LEU A 118 -3.83 -7.61 9.05
N GLY A 119 -4.65 -6.55 9.01
CA GLY A 119 -5.40 -6.20 7.81
C GLY A 119 -5.47 -4.72 7.51
N PHE A 120 -5.49 -4.39 6.22
CA PHE A 120 -5.99 -3.12 5.70
C PHE A 120 -7.41 -3.29 5.19
N ALA A 121 -8.29 -2.36 5.55
CA ALA A 121 -9.68 -2.39 5.14
C ALA A 121 -9.84 -2.06 3.64
N SER A 122 -10.72 -2.81 2.96
CA SER A 122 -11.31 -2.41 1.69
C SER A 122 -12.50 -1.49 1.98
N LEU A 123 -12.60 -0.36 1.27
CA LEU A 123 -13.61 0.66 1.58
C LEU A 123 -14.55 0.92 0.38
N PRO A 124 -15.87 1.07 0.61
CA PRO A 124 -16.82 1.50 -0.42
C PRO A 124 -16.72 3.01 -0.65
N ILE A 125 -15.59 3.46 -1.22
CA ILE A 125 -15.13 4.85 -1.23
C ILE A 125 -16.06 5.81 -2.00
N LEU A 126 -16.90 5.30 -2.93
CA LEU A 126 -17.92 6.08 -3.62
C LEU A 126 -19.13 6.46 -2.73
N ASP A 127 -19.22 5.88 -1.52
CA ASP A 127 -20.10 6.32 -0.45
C ASP A 127 -19.24 6.65 0.79
N PRO A 128 -18.68 7.88 0.91
CA PRO A 128 -17.75 8.22 1.98
C PRO A 128 -18.32 7.98 3.38
N ALA A 129 -19.64 8.15 3.57
CA ALA A 129 -20.27 7.87 4.87
C ALA A 129 -20.26 6.36 5.20
N ALA A 130 -20.46 5.50 4.19
CA ALA A 130 -20.32 4.06 4.37
C ALA A 130 -18.86 3.65 4.56
N ALA A 131 -17.93 4.29 3.83
CA ALA A 131 -16.49 4.05 3.97
C ALA A 131 -16.00 4.40 5.39
N VAL A 132 -16.41 5.53 5.95
CA VAL A 132 -16.13 5.92 7.34
C VAL A 132 -16.61 4.87 8.32
N ARG A 133 -17.88 4.45 8.22
CA ARG A 133 -18.43 3.42 9.13
C ARG A 133 -17.69 2.10 9.04
N GLU A 134 -17.29 1.71 7.84
CA GLU A 134 -16.57 0.45 7.61
C GLU A 134 -15.14 0.53 8.14
N LEU A 135 -14.44 1.66 7.96
CA LEU A 135 -13.13 1.90 8.52
C LEU A 135 -13.17 1.87 10.06
N GLU A 136 -14.14 2.57 10.68
CA GLU A 136 -14.32 2.53 12.12
C GLU A 136 -14.58 1.11 12.63
N ARG A 137 -15.47 0.37 11.97
CA ARG A 137 -15.81 -1.00 12.35
C ARG A 137 -14.56 -1.91 12.30
N THR A 138 -13.83 -1.90 11.21
CA THR A 138 -12.69 -2.80 11.02
C THR A 138 -11.55 -2.49 11.97
N VAL A 139 -11.27 -1.21 12.23
CA VAL A 139 -10.21 -0.80 13.14
C VAL A 139 -10.58 -1.10 14.60
N ARG A 140 -11.82 -0.79 15.00
CA ARG A 140 -12.25 -0.94 16.41
C ARG A 140 -12.56 -2.37 16.79
N ASP A 141 -13.27 -3.09 15.90
CA ASP A 141 -13.85 -4.40 16.23
C ASP A 141 -12.98 -5.57 15.77
N SER A 142 -12.16 -5.38 14.74
CA SER A 142 -11.37 -6.44 14.10
C SER A 142 -9.86 -6.21 14.14
N GLY A 143 -9.38 -5.12 14.74
CA GLY A 143 -7.97 -4.85 14.92
C GLY A 143 -7.23 -4.53 13.62
N PHE A 144 -7.93 -4.04 12.58
CA PHE A 144 -7.28 -3.57 11.36
C PHE A 144 -6.40 -2.36 11.65
N VAL A 145 -5.33 -2.23 10.88
CA VAL A 145 -4.29 -1.22 11.13
C VAL A 145 -4.32 -0.05 10.15
N GLY A 146 -5.34 0.02 9.31
CA GLY A 146 -5.57 1.07 8.32
C GLY A 146 -6.48 0.62 7.21
N ALA A 147 -6.44 1.32 6.08
CA ALA A 147 -7.15 0.93 4.86
C ALA A 147 -6.23 1.03 3.65
N LEU A 148 -6.51 0.22 2.62
CA LEU A 148 -5.91 0.33 1.30
C LEU A 148 -6.91 0.97 0.34
N ILE A 149 -6.46 1.91 -0.49
CA ILE A 149 -7.24 2.51 -1.59
C ILE A 149 -6.41 2.41 -2.86
N ASN A 150 -7.00 1.77 -3.90
CA ASN A 150 -6.34 1.61 -5.20
C ASN A 150 -6.51 2.90 -6.04
N GLY A 151 -5.51 3.77 -5.98
CA GLY A 151 -5.38 4.96 -6.85
C GLY A 151 -6.59 5.87 -6.93
N HIS A 152 -6.86 6.37 -8.13
CA HIS A 152 -8.02 7.21 -8.41
C HIS A 152 -9.32 6.40 -8.53
N ILE A 153 -10.44 7.01 -8.20
CA ILE A 153 -11.76 6.40 -8.26
C ILE A 153 -12.50 6.94 -9.50
N ASN A 154 -12.62 6.14 -10.55
CA ASN A 154 -13.24 6.55 -11.82
C ASN A 154 -12.67 7.88 -12.38
N GLY A 155 -11.35 8.10 -12.27
CA GLY A 155 -10.67 9.31 -12.70
C GLY A 155 -10.70 10.47 -11.69
N ARG A 156 -11.33 10.32 -10.53
CA ARG A 156 -11.30 11.28 -9.41
C ARG A 156 -10.17 10.93 -8.46
N TYR A 157 -9.27 11.85 -8.24
CA TYR A 157 -8.19 11.69 -7.27
C TYR A 157 -8.65 12.05 -5.87
N LEU A 158 -8.00 11.49 -4.85
CA LEU A 158 -8.42 11.60 -3.45
C LEU A 158 -8.17 13.01 -2.84
N ASP A 159 -7.50 13.92 -3.54
CA ASP A 159 -7.45 15.34 -3.18
C ASP A 159 -8.82 16.05 -3.30
N ASP A 160 -9.79 15.45 -4.01
CA ASP A 160 -11.16 15.92 -4.03
C ASP A 160 -11.79 15.80 -2.64
N LYS A 161 -12.39 16.92 -2.17
CA LYS A 161 -13.00 17.03 -0.83
C LYS A 161 -14.14 16.04 -0.59
N PHE A 162 -14.68 15.43 -1.63
CA PHE A 162 -15.65 14.34 -1.52
C PHE A 162 -15.11 13.18 -0.67
N PHE A 163 -13.82 12.87 -0.76
CA PHE A 163 -13.17 11.77 -0.05
C PHE A 163 -12.65 12.15 1.36
N TRP A 164 -12.61 13.43 1.68
CA TRP A 164 -12.01 13.93 2.92
C TRP A 164 -12.61 13.38 4.22
N PRO A 165 -13.91 13.03 4.32
CA PRO A 165 -14.43 12.37 5.51
C PRO A 165 -13.71 11.07 5.87
N VAL A 166 -13.14 10.35 4.88
CA VAL A 166 -12.36 9.13 5.12
C VAL A 166 -10.99 9.49 5.73
N PHE A 167 -10.38 10.57 5.29
CA PHE A 167 -9.11 11.05 5.87
C PHE A 167 -9.28 11.57 7.30
N GLU A 168 -10.37 12.30 7.57
CA GLU A 168 -10.72 12.74 8.92
C GLU A 168 -10.90 11.53 9.85
N CYS A 169 -11.59 10.50 9.39
CA CYS A 169 -11.77 9.25 10.13
C CYS A 169 -10.42 8.54 10.38
N ALA A 170 -9.60 8.37 9.35
CA ALA A 170 -8.29 7.72 9.47
C ALA A 170 -7.38 8.46 10.45
N GLU A 171 -7.31 9.80 10.35
CA GLU A 171 -6.58 10.63 11.29
C GLU A 171 -7.09 10.48 12.71
N SER A 172 -8.41 10.53 12.92
CA SER A 172 -9.03 10.39 14.25
C SER A 172 -8.78 9.03 14.90
N LEU A 173 -8.71 7.98 14.08
CA LEU A 173 -8.38 6.62 14.53
C LEU A 173 -6.88 6.41 14.70
N GLY A 174 -6.04 7.32 14.21
CA GLY A 174 -4.59 7.21 14.22
C GLY A 174 -4.08 6.06 13.36
N VAL A 175 -4.73 5.80 12.23
CA VAL A 175 -4.35 4.74 11.28
C VAL A 175 -4.00 5.32 9.91
N PRO A 176 -3.03 4.74 9.18
CA PRO A 176 -2.65 5.20 7.86
C PRO A 176 -3.65 4.76 6.78
N ILE A 177 -3.57 5.46 5.64
CA ILE A 177 -4.11 5.00 4.36
C ILE A 177 -2.95 4.53 3.48
N PHE A 178 -3.01 3.29 3.02
CA PHE A 178 -2.11 2.78 1.98
C PHE A 178 -2.68 3.14 0.61
N LEU A 179 -2.01 4.08 -0.07
CA LEU A 179 -2.31 4.48 -1.44
C LEU A 179 -1.60 3.52 -2.39
N HIS A 180 -2.32 2.50 -2.85
CA HIS A 180 -1.82 1.50 -3.78
C HIS A 180 -2.01 1.95 -5.24
N PRO A 181 -1.15 1.56 -6.17
CA PRO A 181 -1.29 1.89 -7.59
C PRO A 181 -2.61 1.46 -8.23
N GLN A 182 -2.99 2.20 -9.27
CA GLN A 182 -4.10 1.89 -10.16
C GLN A 182 -3.72 2.28 -11.59
N ILE A 183 -4.28 1.57 -12.59
CA ILE A 183 -4.08 1.95 -14.00
C ILE A 183 -4.52 3.41 -14.22
N PRO A 184 -3.70 4.27 -14.86
CA PRO A 184 -4.03 5.67 -15.05
C PRO A 184 -5.36 5.90 -15.76
N PRO A 185 -5.99 7.07 -15.63
CA PRO A 185 -7.19 7.40 -16.41
C PRO A 185 -7.02 7.09 -17.90
N LYS A 186 -8.09 6.56 -18.53
CA LYS A 186 -7.99 6.04 -19.91
C LYS A 186 -7.33 7.02 -20.90
N PRO A 187 -7.65 8.33 -20.92
CA PRO A 187 -7.00 9.26 -21.85
C PRO A 187 -5.47 9.35 -21.64
N VAL A 188 -5.02 9.26 -20.41
CA VAL A 188 -3.57 9.25 -20.09
C VAL A 188 -2.93 7.95 -20.57
N ALA A 189 -3.55 6.82 -20.26
CA ALA A 189 -3.02 5.51 -20.67
C ALA A 189 -2.96 5.38 -22.20
N ASP A 190 -3.98 5.83 -22.92
CA ASP A 190 -4.03 5.78 -24.38
C ASP A 190 -2.91 6.63 -25.03
N ILE A 191 -2.62 7.81 -24.46
CA ILE A 191 -1.63 8.74 -25.01
C ILE A 191 -0.20 8.33 -24.61
N TYR A 192 0.02 7.97 -23.34
CA TYR A 192 1.37 7.77 -22.81
C TYR A 192 1.89 6.36 -23.06
N TYR A 193 1.00 5.36 -23.01
CA TYR A 193 1.37 3.94 -23.04
C TYR A 193 0.78 3.20 -24.25
N GLY A 194 -0.02 3.85 -25.08
CA GLY A 194 -0.55 3.31 -26.33
C GLY A 194 0.46 3.35 -27.47
N GLY A 195 0.10 2.69 -28.61
CA GLY A 195 0.91 2.70 -29.83
C GLY A 195 1.99 1.62 -29.92
N PHE A 196 2.11 0.76 -28.94
CA PHE A 196 2.98 -0.42 -28.93
C PHE A 196 2.18 -1.70 -29.21
N ALA A 197 2.87 -2.85 -29.21
CA ALA A 197 2.17 -4.14 -29.21
C ALA A 197 1.22 -4.22 -28.00
N PRO A 198 0.06 -4.90 -28.11
CA PRO A 198 -0.98 -4.87 -27.07
C PRO A 198 -0.51 -5.26 -25.68
N ASP A 199 0.38 -6.24 -25.56
CA ASP A 199 0.97 -6.70 -24.31
C ASP A 199 1.97 -5.70 -23.75
N VAL A 200 2.77 -5.04 -24.58
CA VAL A 200 3.69 -3.97 -24.18
C VAL A 200 2.92 -2.76 -23.67
N SER A 201 1.87 -2.32 -24.39
CA SER A 201 0.99 -1.24 -23.96
C SER A 201 0.30 -1.58 -22.64
N ALA A 202 -0.16 -2.81 -22.48
CA ALA A 202 -0.76 -3.30 -21.25
C ALA A 202 0.25 -3.25 -20.08
N PHE A 203 1.44 -3.83 -20.24
CA PHE A 203 2.50 -3.82 -19.23
C PHE A 203 2.91 -2.40 -18.84
N LEU A 204 3.17 -1.53 -19.80
CA LEU A 204 3.56 -0.14 -19.55
C LEU A 204 2.47 0.66 -18.84
N SER A 205 1.18 0.38 -19.09
CA SER A 205 0.08 1.11 -18.46
C SER A 205 -0.18 0.69 -17.00
N ILE A 206 0.31 -0.47 -16.59
CA ILE A 206 0.21 -0.98 -15.22
C ILE A 206 1.60 -1.09 -14.58
N ALA A 207 2.01 -2.26 -14.11
CA ALA A 207 3.20 -2.53 -13.31
C ALA A 207 4.53 -2.12 -13.98
N GLY A 208 4.58 -1.98 -15.31
CA GLY A 208 5.81 -1.58 -15.99
C GLY A 208 6.21 -0.12 -15.77
N LEU A 209 5.22 0.79 -15.62
CA LEU A 209 5.49 2.21 -15.40
C LEU A 209 4.24 3.00 -14.98
N GLY A 210 3.11 2.82 -15.66
CA GLY A 210 2.00 3.77 -15.70
C GLY A 210 1.37 4.01 -14.33
N TRP A 211 1.04 2.96 -13.61
CA TRP A 211 0.40 3.12 -12.32
C TRP A 211 1.35 3.66 -11.23
N HIS A 212 2.66 3.41 -11.35
CA HIS A 212 3.66 3.97 -10.44
C HIS A 212 3.76 5.49 -10.60
N ILE A 213 3.81 5.97 -11.85
CA ILE A 213 3.82 7.41 -12.15
C ILE A 213 2.52 8.06 -11.70
N ASP A 214 1.36 7.42 -11.95
CA ASP A 214 0.05 7.94 -11.53
C ASP A 214 -0.06 8.05 -10.01
N THR A 215 0.45 7.07 -9.25
CA THR A 215 0.48 7.10 -7.79
C THR A 215 1.40 8.20 -7.25
N GLY A 216 2.54 8.43 -7.90
CA GLY A 216 3.41 9.57 -7.61
C GLY A 216 2.69 10.91 -7.83
N ILE A 217 1.99 11.06 -8.96
CA ILE A 217 1.14 12.24 -9.25
C ILE A 217 0.05 12.38 -8.20
N HIS A 218 -0.63 11.29 -7.84
CA HIS A 218 -1.68 11.29 -6.83
C HIS A 218 -1.17 11.79 -5.47
N SER A 219 0.01 11.32 -5.05
CA SER A 219 0.65 11.74 -3.80
C SER A 219 0.97 13.24 -3.79
N ILE A 220 1.48 13.77 -4.90
CA ILE A 220 1.73 15.22 -5.06
C ILE A 220 0.41 15.99 -5.07
N ARG A 221 -0.65 15.47 -5.68
CA ARG A 221 -1.99 16.08 -5.65
C ARG A 221 -2.55 16.19 -4.24
N LEU A 222 -2.38 15.16 -3.38
CA LEU A 222 -2.80 15.22 -1.98
C LEU A 222 -2.13 16.40 -1.24
N ILE A 223 -0.83 16.63 -1.51
CA ILE A 223 -0.10 17.77 -0.93
C ILE A 223 -0.67 19.08 -1.44
N PHE A 224 -0.69 19.29 -2.76
CA PHE A 224 -1.17 20.56 -3.35
C PHE A 224 -2.67 20.80 -3.14
N GLY A 225 -3.46 19.74 -2.97
CA GLY A 225 -4.88 19.80 -2.60
C GLY A 225 -5.11 20.27 -1.15
N GLY A 226 -4.04 20.38 -0.34
CA GLY A 226 -4.12 20.85 1.04
C GLY A 226 -4.64 19.80 2.02
N VAL A 227 -4.62 18.51 1.65
CA VAL A 227 -5.11 17.41 2.51
C VAL A 227 -4.37 17.41 3.85
N PHE A 228 -3.06 17.54 3.84
CA PHE A 228 -2.24 17.51 5.06
C PHE A 228 -2.24 18.83 5.84
N ASP A 229 -2.72 19.91 5.26
CA ASP A 229 -2.99 21.15 5.97
C ASP A 229 -4.30 21.07 6.77
N GLN A 230 -5.25 20.27 6.27
CA GLN A 230 -6.52 19.98 6.93
C GLN A 230 -6.38 18.83 7.94
N PHE A 231 -5.61 17.81 7.61
CA PHE A 231 -5.39 16.58 8.39
C PHE A 231 -3.89 16.39 8.66
N PRO A 232 -3.29 17.19 9.56
CA PRO A 232 -1.83 17.22 9.74
C PRO A 232 -1.23 15.94 10.31
N ALA A 233 -2.01 15.11 11.02
CA ALA A 233 -1.54 13.85 11.57
C ALA A 233 -1.81 12.64 10.66
N LEU A 234 -2.54 12.82 9.55
CA LEU A 234 -2.81 11.76 8.58
C LEU A 234 -1.49 11.20 8.03
N GLN A 235 -1.39 9.87 7.97
CA GLN A 235 -0.26 9.16 7.39
C GLN A 235 -0.68 8.43 6.12
N ILE A 236 0.09 8.57 5.06
CA ILE A 236 -0.07 7.85 3.79
C ILE A 236 1.11 6.89 3.64
N ILE A 237 0.83 5.65 3.26
CA ILE A 237 1.85 4.69 2.84
C ILE A 237 1.85 4.63 1.32
N VAL A 238 3.03 4.59 0.71
CA VAL A 238 3.23 4.43 -0.74
C VAL A 238 4.21 3.28 -0.96
N GLY A 239 3.87 2.33 -1.81
CA GLY A 239 4.66 1.13 -2.08
C GLY A 239 5.86 1.37 -3.01
N HIS A 240 6.40 0.28 -3.59
CA HIS A 240 7.29 0.22 -4.76
C HIS A 240 8.42 1.26 -4.76
N HIS A 241 9.21 1.31 -3.67
CA HIS A 241 10.29 2.29 -3.49
C HIS A 241 9.83 3.75 -3.64
N PHE A 242 8.60 4.04 -3.15
CA PHE A 242 8.07 5.40 -3.11
C PHE A 242 7.62 5.98 -4.46
N GLU A 243 7.25 5.12 -5.43
CA GLU A 243 6.54 5.47 -6.66
C GLU A 243 7.12 6.67 -7.42
N ALA A 244 8.42 6.66 -7.68
CA ALA A 244 9.16 7.72 -8.37
C ALA A 244 9.17 9.11 -7.66
N LEU A 245 8.50 9.28 -6.53
CA LEU A 245 8.43 10.55 -5.79
C LEU A 245 9.81 11.11 -5.42
N SER A 246 10.75 10.22 -5.07
CA SER A 246 12.11 10.59 -4.70
C SER A 246 12.86 11.38 -5.79
N TRP A 247 12.54 11.11 -7.06
CA TRP A 247 13.19 11.75 -8.21
C TRP A 247 12.57 13.07 -8.60
N MET A 248 11.31 13.31 -8.28
CA MET A 248 10.52 14.45 -8.74
C MET A 248 10.27 15.49 -7.65
N ALA A 249 10.20 15.07 -6.39
CA ALA A 249 9.80 15.93 -5.27
C ALA A 249 10.68 17.18 -5.10
N TRP A 250 12.00 17.06 -5.29
CA TRP A 250 12.90 18.20 -5.18
C TRP A 250 12.58 19.31 -6.17
N ARG A 251 12.11 18.96 -7.38
CA ARG A 251 11.77 19.95 -8.39
C ARG A 251 10.48 20.68 -8.05
N ALA A 252 9.49 19.95 -7.53
CA ALA A 252 8.26 20.54 -7.02
C ALA A 252 8.56 21.49 -5.83
N ASP A 253 9.42 21.06 -4.91
CA ASP A 253 9.82 21.85 -3.74
C ASP A 253 10.57 23.13 -4.13
N TYR A 254 11.55 23.03 -5.04
CA TYR A 254 12.36 24.17 -5.49
C TYR A 254 11.58 25.15 -6.37
N GLY A 255 10.69 24.66 -7.24
CA GLY A 255 10.01 25.46 -8.26
C GLY A 255 8.90 26.37 -7.71
N PHE A 256 8.39 26.09 -6.49
CA PHE A 256 7.20 26.74 -5.96
C PHE A 256 7.42 27.20 -4.52
N PRO A 257 7.79 28.48 -4.26
CA PRO A 257 7.85 29.04 -2.92
C PRO A 257 6.48 28.98 -2.22
N LEU A 258 6.45 28.54 -0.98
CA LEU A 258 5.25 28.29 -0.17
C LEU A 258 4.17 29.36 -0.27
N HIS A 259 4.55 30.63 -0.12
CA HIS A 259 3.62 31.76 -0.15
C HIS A 259 2.98 32.04 -1.51
N LYS A 260 3.46 31.40 -2.58
CA LYS A 260 2.91 31.48 -3.94
C LYS A 260 2.14 30.23 -4.36
N ASN A 261 2.13 29.20 -3.55
CA ASN A 261 1.60 27.87 -3.88
C ASN A 261 0.19 27.62 -3.37
N GLY A 262 -0.70 28.58 -3.52
CA GLY A 262 -2.07 28.36 -3.07
C GLY A 262 -2.25 28.21 -1.55
N GLY A 263 -1.26 28.64 -0.74
CA GLY A 263 -1.41 28.70 0.69
C GLY A 263 -0.97 27.45 1.47
N LEU A 264 -0.17 26.57 0.88
CA LEU A 264 0.45 25.45 1.61
C LEU A 264 1.26 25.97 2.80
N LYS A 265 1.15 25.28 3.94
CA LYS A 265 1.79 25.69 5.21
C LYS A 265 3.23 25.18 5.36
N ARG A 266 3.63 24.17 4.59
CA ARG A 266 4.92 23.48 4.66
C ARG A 266 5.51 23.30 3.28
N THR A 267 6.81 23.02 3.19
CA THR A 267 7.48 22.58 1.95
C THR A 267 7.04 21.18 1.55
N ILE A 268 7.17 20.83 0.27
CA ILE A 268 6.87 19.47 -0.21
C ILE A 268 7.69 18.44 0.55
N LYS A 269 8.99 18.75 0.79
CA LYS A 269 9.88 17.90 1.56
C LYS A 269 9.39 17.66 3.00
N GLU A 270 8.86 18.69 3.68
CA GLU A 270 8.30 18.53 5.02
C GLU A 270 7.05 17.66 5.02
N TYR A 271 6.12 17.84 4.06
CA TYR A 271 4.98 16.94 3.93
C TYR A 271 5.39 15.49 3.69
N LEU A 272 6.37 15.25 2.80
CA LEU A 272 6.85 13.90 2.53
C LEU A 272 7.50 13.27 3.77
N ARG A 273 8.20 14.04 4.58
CA ARG A 273 8.86 13.55 5.80
C ARG A 273 7.93 13.37 6.99
N GLU A 274 6.83 14.08 7.04
CA GLU A 274 5.92 14.07 8.19
C GLU A 274 4.69 13.21 7.96
N ASN A 275 4.19 13.14 6.72
CA ASN A 275 2.93 12.50 6.39
C ASN A 275 3.06 11.21 5.57
N PHE A 276 4.25 10.88 5.04
CA PHE A 276 4.40 9.70 4.19
C PHE A 276 5.32 8.64 4.78
N TYR A 277 4.99 7.38 4.49
CA TYR A 277 5.84 6.21 4.64
C TYR A 277 6.06 5.58 3.27
N GLY A 278 7.21 4.94 3.07
CA GLY A 278 7.55 4.27 1.81
C GLY A 278 7.85 2.79 2.01
N GLY A 279 7.33 1.96 1.12
CA GLY A 279 7.62 0.53 1.08
C GLY A 279 8.89 0.21 0.30
N ILE A 280 9.80 -0.55 0.91
CA ILE A 280 10.91 -1.16 0.17
C ILE A 280 10.45 -2.50 -0.38
N LEU A 281 10.36 -2.61 -1.68
CA LEU A 281 9.99 -3.85 -2.35
C LEU A 281 11.16 -4.82 -2.35
N CYS A 282 11.03 -5.88 -1.57
CA CYS A 282 12.02 -6.93 -1.45
C CYS A 282 11.48 -8.19 -2.13
N GLY A 283 12.17 -8.70 -3.16
CA GLY A 283 11.80 -9.97 -3.78
C GLY A 283 11.26 -9.90 -5.20
N GLU A 284 10.99 -8.73 -5.74
CA GLU A 284 10.49 -8.56 -7.11
C GLU A 284 11.52 -9.01 -8.17
N PHE A 285 12.81 -8.93 -7.84
CA PHE A 285 13.92 -9.18 -8.76
C PHE A 285 14.51 -10.59 -8.66
N ALA A 286 13.83 -11.49 -7.98
CA ALA A 286 14.24 -12.87 -7.99
C ALA A 286 13.55 -13.64 -9.10
N ASP A 287 14.30 -14.51 -9.78
CA ASP A 287 13.70 -15.51 -10.67
C ASP A 287 12.69 -16.34 -9.87
N GLN A 288 11.42 -16.25 -10.25
CA GLN A 288 10.31 -16.87 -9.51
C GLN A 288 10.40 -18.40 -9.47
N LYS A 289 11.17 -19.02 -10.39
CA LYS A 289 11.34 -20.48 -10.44
C LYS A 289 12.52 -20.95 -9.59
N THR A 290 13.59 -20.18 -9.56
CA THR A 290 14.85 -20.59 -8.92
C THR A 290 15.11 -19.85 -7.61
N GLY A 291 14.43 -18.74 -7.33
CA GLY A 291 14.73 -17.85 -6.21
C GLY A 291 16.07 -17.12 -6.36
N ALA A 292 16.73 -17.27 -7.51
CA ALA A 292 18.02 -16.64 -7.75
C ALA A 292 17.84 -15.13 -7.89
N MET A 293 18.63 -14.37 -7.12
CA MET A 293 18.66 -12.90 -7.21
C MET A 293 19.18 -12.47 -8.56
N ASP A 294 18.41 -11.66 -9.27
CA ASP A 294 18.88 -10.99 -10.47
C ASP A 294 19.97 -9.97 -10.09
N LYS A 295 20.97 -9.85 -10.98
CA LYS A 295 22.05 -8.85 -10.84
C LYS A 295 21.57 -7.39 -10.95
N SER A 296 20.29 -7.18 -11.25
CA SER A 296 19.64 -5.84 -11.28
C SER A 296 19.35 -5.24 -9.89
N TRP A 297 19.63 -5.96 -8.79
CA TRP A 297 19.43 -5.46 -7.44
C TRP A 297 20.04 -4.07 -7.18
N SER A 298 21.05 -3.68 -7.96
CA SER A 298 21.66 -2.35 -7.87
C SER A 298 20.69 -1.21 -8.18
N LEU A 299 19.73 -1.40 -9.09
CA LEU A 299 18.69 -0.38 -9.41
C LEU A 299 17.67 -0.25 -8.27
N SER A 300 17.20 -1.38 -7.74
CA SER A 300 16.32 -1.40 -6.58
C SER A 300 16.96 -0.76 -5.35
N TYR A 301 18.25 -1.03 -5.12
CA TYR A 301 19.00 -0.37 -4.05
C TYR A 301 19.14 1.14 -4.24
N GLN A 302 19.34 1.61 -5.47
CA GLN A 302 19.36 3.05 -5.78
C GLN A 302 17.99 3.68 -5.52
N ALA A 303 16.90 3.02 -5.89
CA ALA A 303 15.54 3.49 -5.60
C ALA A 303 15.30 3.58 -4.08
N TYR A 304 15.73 2.55 -3.31
CA TYR A 304 15.72 2.59 -1.84
C TYR A 304 16.48 3.80 -1.29
N LEU A 305 17.71 4.05 -1.76
CA LEU A 305 18.51 5.20 -1.31
C LEU A 305 17.80 6.53 -1.59
N GLY A 306 17.20 6.67 -2.77
CA GLY A 306 16.38 7.83 -3.14
C GLY A 306 15.24 8.05 -2.15
N MET A 307 14.50 6.99 -1.84
CA MET A 307 13.41 7.03 -0.87
C MET A 307 13.91 7.37 0.54
N ALA A 308 14.88 6.64 1.07
CA ALA A 308 15.40 6.84 2.42
C ALA A 308 15.97 8.25 2.64
N ASN A 309 16.62 8.82 1.62
CA ASN A 309 17.09 10.21 1.66
C ASN A 309 15.96 11.24 1.61
N THR A 310 14.86 10.90 0.94
CA THR A 310 13.71 11.80 0.79
C THR A 310 12.88 11.85 2.07
N ILE A 311 12.43 10.70 2.58
CA ILE A 311 11.52 10.63 3.73
C ILE A 311 12.18 10.33 5.08
N GLY A 312 13.43 9.88 5.08
CA GLY A 312 14.15 9.40 6.26
C GLY A 312 13.94 7.91 6.54
N ILE A 313 14.97 7.29 7.10
CA ILE A 313 14.99 5.84 7.37
C ILE A 313 13.88 5.38 8.32
N ASP A 314 13.45 6.25 9.24
CA ASP A 314 12.41 5.97 10.22
C ASP A 314 11.00 5.87 9.60
N ARG A 315 10.88 6.06 8.28
CA ARG A 315 9.63 5.97 7.52
C ARG A 315 9.66 4.94 6.40
N VAL A 316 10.68 4.09 6.38
CA VAL A 316 10.81 2.99 5.42
C VAL A 316 10.25 1.71 6.02
N LEU A 317 9.40 1.01 5.27
CA LEU A 317 8.73 -0.23 5.68
C LEU A 317 9.17 -1.38 4.78
N PHE A 318 9.20 -2.59 5.34
CA PHE A 318 9.47 -3.82 4.58
C PHE A 318 8.20 -4.35 3.92
N THR A 319 8.32 -4.84 2.66
CA THR A 319 7.25 -5.55 1.96
C THR A 319 7.81 -6.60 1.00
N THR A 320 6.97 -7.57 0.63
CA THR A 320 7.30 -8.58 -0.38
C THR A 320 6.44 -8.48 -1.62
N ASP A 321 5.33 -7.74 -1.55
CA ASP A 321 4.30 -7.67 -2.59
C ASP A 321 3.77 -9.06 -3.00
N HIS A 322 3.70 -9.97 -2.01
CA HIS A 322 3.22 -11.32 -2.28
C HIS A 322 1.74 -11.31 -2.74
N PRO A 323 1.36 -12.07 -3.77
CA PRO A 323 2.14 -13.08 -4.51
C PRO A 323 2.80 -12.58 -5.80
N TYR A 324 2.84 -11.27 -6.06
CA TYR A 324 3.51 -10.72 -7.24
C TYR A 324 5.03 -10.78 -7.07
N GLY A 325 5.53 -10.46 -5.89
CA GLY A 325 6.91 -10.66 -5.48
C GLY A 325 7.15 -11.99 -4.78
N SER A 326 8.40 -12.42 -4.72
CA SER A 326 8.82 -13.67 -4.10
C SER A 326 9.18 -13.49 -2.62
N MET A 327 8.38 -14.02 -1.69
CA MET A 327 8.74 -14.03 -0.26
C MET A 327 10.10 -14.70 -0.01
N LYS A 328 10.40 -15.81 -0.72
CA LYS A 328 11.67 -16.55 -0.55
C LYS A 328 12.89 -15.74 -0.94
N ALA A 329 12.75 -14.83 -1.88
CA ALA A 329 13.83 -13.95 -2.30
C ALA A 329 13.92 -12.67 -1.47
N ALA A 330 12.83 -12.25 -0.85
CA ALA A 330 12.75 -10.99 -0.11
C ALA A 330 13.73 -10.93 1.06
N ARG A 331 13.80 -11.98 1.87
CA ARG A 331 14.67 -12.03 3.04
C ARG A 331 16.17 -12.03 2.65
N PRO A 332 16.66 -12.90 1.73
CA PRO A 332 18.05 -12.83 1.27
C PRO A 332 18.44 -11.49 0.64
N PHE A 333 17.54 -10.86 -0.10
CA PHE A 333 17.76 -9.51 -0.63
C PHE A 333 17.95 -8.51 0.51
N PHE A 334 17.02 -8.48 1.46
CA PHE A 334 17.04 -7.56 2.59
C PHE A 334 18.28 -7.73 3.47
N ASP A 335 18.68 -8.97 3.73
CA ASP A 335 19.85 -9.28 4.54
C ASP A 335 21.17 -8.83 3.89
N GLN A 336 21.22 -8.77 2.56
CA GLN A 336 22.39 -8.32 1.80
C GLN A 336 22.44 -6.80 1.56
N MET A 337 21.36 -6.07 1.86
CA MET A 337 21.36 -4.61 1.68
C MET A 337 22.45 -3.97 2.54
N PRO A 338 23.26 -3.04 1.96
CA PRO A 338 24.34 -2.35 2.68
C PRO A 338 23.79 -1.24 3.58
N VAL A 339 23.02 -1.61 4.61
CA VAL A 339 22.48 -0.72 5.63
C VAL A 339 23.02 -1.10 7.00
N SER A 340 23.06 -0.14 7.93
CA SER A 340 23.47 -0.43 9.31
C SER A 340 22.54 -1.45 9.97
N ALA A 341 23.01 -2.17 10.99
CA ALA A 341 22.18 -3.11 11.73
C ALA A 341 20.94 -2.42 12.33
N SER A 342 21.12 -1.23 12.89
CA SER A 342 20.02 -0.45 13.48
C SER A 342 19.00 0.01 12.43
N ASP A 343 19.45 0.41 11.23
CA ASP A 343 18.54 0.81 10.16
C ASP A 343 17.80 -0.41 9.58
N ARG A 344 18.49 -1.55 9.50
CA ARG A 344 17.85 -2.80 9.11
C ARG A 344 16.71 -3.18 10.06
N GLU A 345 16.94 -3.09 11.37
CA GLU A 345 15.91 -3.37 12.38
C GLU A 345 14.72 -2.40 12.28
N LYS A 346 14.98 -1.12 12.02
CA LYS A 346 13.92 -0.13 11.78
C LYS A 346 13.04 -0.52 10.60
N ILE A 347 13.64 -0.85 9.46
CA ILE A 347 12.92 -1.25 8.25
C ILE A 347 12.18 -2.56 8.47
N ALA A 348 12.82 -3.54 9.12
CA ALA A 348 12.29 -4.87 9.34
C ALA A 348 10.98 -4.86 10.12
N HIS A 349 10.91 -4.11 11.21
CA HIS A 349 9.72 -4.11 12.06
C HIS A 349 9.49 -2.84 12.89
N LEU A 350 10.52 -2.12 13.39
CA LEU A 350 10.30 -1.04 14.36
C LEU A 350 9.46 0.11 13.78
N ASN A 351 9.64 0.45 12.51
CA ASN A 351 8.85 1.49 11.84
C ASN A 351 7.39 1.05 11.68
N ALA A 352 7.15 -0.21 11.30
CA ALA A 352 5.83 -0.79 11.22
C ALA A 352 5.15 -0.84 12.59
N GLU A 353 5.86 -1.29 13.63
CA GLU A 353 5.36 -1.33 15.01
C GLU A 353 4.94 0.06 15.50
N ARG A 354 5.73 1.08 15.20
CA ARG A 354 5.40 2.46 15.55
C ARG A 354 4.18 2.98 14.79
N LEU A 355 4.16 2.81 13.45
CA LEU A 355 3.10 3.32 12.60
C LEU A 355 1.75 2.66 12.93
N PHE A 356 1.75 1.34 13.11
CA PHE A 356 0.54 0.56 13.36
C PHE A 356 0.21 0.40 14.87
N GLY A 357 1.01 1.00 15.74
CA GLY A 357 0.78 0.98 17.19
C GLY A 357 0.87 -0.40 17.83
N LEU A 358 1.76 -1.27 17.34
CA LEU A 358 1.88 -2.66 17.78
C LEU A 358 2.70 -2.83 19.08
N ASN A 359 3.44 -1.81 19.51
CA ASN A 359 4.30 -1.83 20.70
C ASN A 359 3.57 -1.66 22.03
N LYS A 360 2.24 -1.47 22.03
CA LYS A 360 1.46 -1.31 23.25
C LYS A 360 1.00 -2.68 23.75
N ASN A 361 1.83 -3.30 24.59
CA ASN A 361 1.60 -4.54 25.34
C ASN A 361 1.45 -5.83 24.48
N SER A 362 2.46 -6.66 24.59
CA SER A 362 2.39 -8.12 24.36
C SER A 362 1.37 -8.77 25.31
N GLY A 363 0.10 -8.67 25.00
CA GLY A 363 -0.96 -9.25 25.77
C GLY A 363 -2.30 -8.76 25.31
N LYS A 364 -2.88 -9.47 24.33
CA LYS A 364 -4.23 -9.31 23.78
C LYS A 364 -4.47 -8.01 23.00
N THR A 365 -4.86 -8.13 21.75
CA THR A 365 -5.55 -7.10 20.99
C THR A 365 -6.85 -6.73 21.69
N ALA A 366 -6.76 -5.88 22.71
CA ALA A 366 -7.93 -5.22 23.26
C ALA A 366 -8.36 -4.12 22.27
N PRO A 367 -9.64 -3.89 22.02
CA PRO A 367 -10.11 -2.81 21.20
C PRO A 367 -9.48 -1.50 21.68
N ARG A 368 -8.95 -0.69 20.75
CA ARG A 368 -8.35 0.61 21.06
C ARG A 368 -9.42 1.50 21.69
N ASN A 369 -9.38 1.68 23.01
CA ASN A 369 -10.13 2.73 23.68
C ASN A 369 -9.49 4.06 23.27
N VAL A 370 -10.03 4.69 22.25
CA VAL A 370 -9.74 6.07 21.90
C VAL A 370 -10.50 6.93 22.91
N GLU A 371 -9.83 7.33 23.97
CA GLU A 371 -10.31 8.47 24.76
C GLU A 371 -10.33 9.68 23.82
N LEU A 372 -11.52 10.10 23.45
CA LEU A 372 -11.77 11.35 22.75
C LEU A 372 -11.17 12.47 23.58
N GLN A 373 -10.05 13.06 23.14
CA GLN A 373 -9.65 14.37 23.60
C GLN A 373 -10.68 15.38 23.09
N THR A 374 -11.73 15.55 23.84
CA THR A 374 -12.71 16.62 23.72
C THR A 374 -12.12 17.97 24.22
N ALA A 375 -10.97 18.34 23.73
CA ALA A 375 -10.35 19.60 24.10
C ALA A 375 -9.89 20.33 22.85
N SER A 376 -10.80 20.94 22.10
CA SER A 376 -10.51 22.15 21.30
C SER A 376 -11.72 22.79 20.60
N LYS A 377 -12.96 22.52 20.99
CA LYS A 377 -14.13 23.26 20.44
C LYS A 377 -14.45 24.58 21.13
N GLN A 378 -13.70 25.00 22.16
CA GLN A 378 -13.99 26.25 22.87
C GLN A 378 -13.04 27.43 22.59
N ALA A 379 -12.10 27.32 21.63
CA ALA A 379 -11.15 28.40 21.33
C ALA A 379 -11.31 29.02 19.93
N ARG A 380 -12.47 28.84 19.25
CA ARG A 380 -12.73 29.47 17.94
C ARG A 380 -14.03 30.28 17.89
N SER A 381 -14.50 30.74 19.02
CA SER A 381 -15.57 31.77 19.10
C SER A 381 -15.15 32.83 20.12
N ALA A 382 -14.16 33.62 19.77
CA ALA A 382 -13.91 34.97 20.33
C ALA A 382 -13.12 35.77 19.29
#